data_b285e19ae1f24e435577e1d64d81d352
#
_entry.id   b285e19ae1f24e435577e1d64d81d352
#
_cell.length_a   1.000
_cell.length_b   1.000
_cell.length_c   1.000
_cell.angle_alpha   90.00
_cell.angle_beta   90.00
_cell.angle_gamma   90.00
#
_symmetry.space_group_name_H-M   'P 1'
#
loop_
_entity.id
_entity.type
_entity.pdbx_description
1 polymer ?
#
loop_
_entity_poly.entity_id
_entity_poly.type
_entity_poly.pdbx_seq_one_letter_code
_entity_poly.pdbx_strand_id
1 'polypeptide(L)'
;MLECLARDARATYAQIGDEVGLSAPAVKRRVDRLVDEGVIKGFTTVIDSTAMQWTTEAYVQVFCRGNISPEELAAAWEPIHEVVSAATITGQADAILRVMARDVHHLEHALERIRQAGPVDRSESIIVLSQLIDRGHP
;
A
#
# COMPACT_ATOMS: atom_id res chain seq x y z
N MET A 1 18.03 -13.74 -7.13
CA MET A 1 17.91 -13.50 -5.65
C MET A 1 16.67 -12.67 -5.28
N LEU A 2 16.47 -11.46 -5.80
CA LEU A 2 15.25 -10.67 -5.52
C LEU A 2 13.99 -11.41 -5.98
N GLU A 3 14.03 -12.06 -7.16
CA GLU A 3 12.91 -12.87 -7.64
C GLU A 3 12.61 -14.08 -6.74
N CYS A 4 13.64 -14.71 -6.16
CA CYS A 4 13.46 -15.81 -5.20
C CYS A 4 12.74 -15.30 -3.95
N LEU A 5 13.18 -14.16 -3.41
CA LEU A 5 12.56 -13.54 -2.23
C LEU A 5 11.15 -12.98 -2.51
N ALA A 6 10.92 -12.45 -3.71
CA ALA A 6 9.59 -11.98 -4.11
C ALA A 6 8.59 -13.14 -4.25
N ARG A 7 9.07 -14.32 -4.67
CA ARG A 7 8.25 -15.52 -4.77
C ARG A 7 8.00 -16.18 -3.41
N ASP A 8 9.04 -16.26 -2.57
CA ASP A 8 8.96 -16.80 -1.22
C ASP A 8 9.90 -16.05 -0.26
N ALA A 9 9.33 -15.09 0.47
CA ALA A 9 10.05 -14.32 1.48
C ALA A 9 10.52 -15.15 2.69
N ARG A 10 10.07 -16.40 2.82
CA ARG A 10 10.46 -17.33 3.88
C ARG A 10 11.51 -18.35 3.44
N ALA A 11 11.94 -18.31 2.16
CA ALA A 11 13.01 -19.18 1.67
C ALA A 11 14.28 -19.00 2.52
N THR A 12 14.89 -20.10 2.90
CA THR A 12 16.16 -20.07 3.65
C THR A 12 17.30 -19.59 2.74
N TYR A 13 18.33 -19.01 3.33
CA TYR A 13 19.52 -18.60 2.58
C TYR A 13 20.20 -19.76 1.85
N ALA A 14 20.07 -21.00 2.35
CA ALA A 14 20.56 -22.18 1.67
C ALA A 14 19.75 -22.46 0.39
N GLN A 15 18.42 -22.46 0.47
CA GLN A 15 17.54 -22.64 -0.69
C GLN A 15 17.76 -21.58 -1.75
N ILE A 16 17.88 -20.32 -1.35
CA ILE A 16 18.21 -19.23 -2.28
C ILE A 16 19.61 -19.46 -2.89
N GLY A 17 20.57 -19.89 -2.07
CA GLY A 17 21.93 -20.17 -2.51
C GLY A 17 22.00 -21.25 -3.57
N ASP A 18 21.28 -22.35 -3.40
CA ASP A 18 21.17 -23.44 -4.34
C ASP A 18 20.61 -22.97 -5.70
N GLU A 19 19.61 -22.07 -5.67
CA GLU A 19 18.98 -21.53 -6.88
C GLU A 19 19.88 -20.54 -7.65
N VAL A 20 20.69 -19.74 -6.93
CA VAL A 20 21.52 -18.68 -7.53
C VAL A 20 23.00 -18.99 -7.58
N GLY A 21 23.41 -20.20 -7.19
CA GLY A 21 24.82 -20.64 -7.24
C GLY A 21 25.71 -19.96 -6.20
N LEU A 22 25.20 -19.70 -4.99
CA LEU A 22 25.92 -19.02 -3.90
C LEU A 22 25.83 -19.81 -2.59
N SER A 23 26.84 -19.64 -1.73
CA SER A 23 26.76 -20.17 -0.37
C SER A 23 25.77 -19.37 0.49
N ALA A 24 25.15 -20.01 1.48
CA ALA A 24 24.21 -19.35 2.39
C ALA A 24 24.78 -18.09 3.07
N PRO A 25 26.04 -18.05 3.56
CA PRO A 25 26.65 -16.82 4.06
C PRO A 25 26.78 -15.70 3.00
N ALA A 26 27.04 -16.07 1.74
CA ALA A 26 27.12 -15.09 0.64
C ALA A 26 25.75 -14.52 0.33
N VAL A 27 24.69 -15.35 0.33
CA VAL A 27 23.31 -14.90 0.19
C VAL A 27 22.95 -13.95 1.32
N LYS A 28 23.22 -14.33 2.58
CA LYS A 28 22.94 -13.46 3.74
C LYS A 28 23.55 -12.07 3.55
N ARG A 29 24.87 -12.00 3.28
CA ARG A 29 25.54 -10.69 3.09
C ARG A 29 24.91 -9.85 1.98
N ARG A 30 24.45 -10.49 0.87
CA ARG A 30 23.77 -9.77 -0.22
C ARG A 30 22.39 -9.29 0.17
N VAL A 31 21.61 -10.08 0.93
CA VAL A 31 20.31 -9.69 1.42
C VAL A 31 20.45 -8.52 2.40
N ASP A 32 21.38 -8.63 3.38
CA ASP A 32 21.65 -7.55 4.33
C ASP A 32 21.98 -6.24 3.58
N ARG A 33 22.85 -6.31 2.58
CA ARG A 33 23.20 -5.15 1.75
C ARG A 33 22.00 -4.58 1.00
N LEU A 34 21.11 -5.42 0.43
CA LEU A 34 19.91 -4.95 -0.28
C LEU A 34 18.91 -4.26 0.67
N VAL A 35 18.88 -4.68 1.93
CA VAL A 35 18.11 -4.00 3.00
C VAL A 35 18.75 -2.68 3.35
N ASP A 36 20.07 -2.64 3.56
CA ASP A 36 20.81 -1.43 3.93
C ASP A 36 20.74 -0.37 2.82
N GLU A 37 20.78 -0.79 1.55
CA GLU A 37 20.64 0.09 0.38
C GLU A 37 19.17 0.48 0.10
N GLY A 38 18.18 -0.03 0.88
CA GLY A 38 16.77 0.26 0.72
C GLY A 38 16.12 -0.36 -0.52
N VAL A 39 16.79 -1.27 -1.21
CA VAL A 39 16.25 -2.05 -2.33
C VAL A 39 15.16 -3.01 -1.81
N ILE A 40 15.43 -3.68 -0.70
CA ILE A 40 14.43 -4.42 0.07
C ILE A 40 13.95 -3.47 1.17
N LYS A 41 12.71 -3.02 1.07
CA LYS A 41 12.09 -2.09 2.02
C LYS A 41 11.67 -2.77 3.32
N GLY A 42 11.53 -4.10 3.32
CA GLY A 42 11.12 -4.89 4.46
C GLY A 42 10.56 -6.24 4.06
N PHE A 43 10.26 -7.05 5.07
CA PHE A 43 9.55 -8.31 4.94
C PHE A 43 8.22 -8.19 5.66
N THR A 44 7.14 -8.58 5.02
CA THR A 44 5.81 -8.49 5.59
C THR A 44 4.98 -9.72 5.24
N THR A 45 3.91 -9.92 5.97
CA THR A 45 2.92 -10.96 5.67
C THR A 45 1.76 -10.35 4.91
N VAL A 46 1.41 -10.95 3.78
CA VAL A 46 0.16 -10.62 3.08
C VAL A 46 -0.97 -11.36 3.78
N ILE A 47 -1.89 -10.62 4.37
CA ILE A 47 -3.04 -11.15 5.10
C ILE A 47 -4.29 -10.91 4.27
N ASP A 48 -5.16 -11.92 4.20
CA ASP A 48 -6.48 -11.76 3.59
C ASP A 48 -7.26 -10.67 4.33
N SER A 49 -7.71 -9.66 3.61
CA SER A 49 -8.46 -8.53 4.17
C SER A 49 -9.76 -8.97 4.83
N THR A 50 -10.38 -10.07 4.36
CA THR A 50 -11.60 -10.62 4.96
C THR A 50 -11.33 -11.19 6.35
N ALA A 51 -10.15 -11.79 6.58
CA ALA A 51 -9.71 -12.24 7.90
C ALA A 51 -9.54 -11.07 8.88
N MET A 52 -9.23 -9.88 8.36
CA MET A 52 -9.17 -8.62 9.11
C MET A 52 -10.55 -7.93 9.21
N GLN A 53 -11.62 -8.55 8.70
CA GLN A 53 -12.97 -7.99 8.58
C GLN A 53 -13.04 -6.72 7.70
N TRP A 54 -12.08 -6.50 6.83
CA TRP A 54 -12.04 -5.39 5.89
C TRP A 54 -12.57 -5.87 4.52
N THR A 55 -13.89 -5.83 4.37
CA THR A 55 -14.59 -6.43 3.23
C THR A 55 -15.04 -5.41 2.19
N THR A 56 -14.97 -4.11 2.53
CA THR A 56 -15.37 -3.02 1.64
C THR A 56 -14.15 -2.22 1.22
N GLU A 57 -13.92 -2.12 -0.07
CA GLU A 57 -12.82 -1.37 -0.66
C GLU A 57 -13.35 -0.25 -1.56
N ALA A 58 -12.73 0.90 -1.50
CA ALA A 58 -13.04 2.02 -2.38
C ALA A 58 -11.79 2.75 -2.86
N TYR A 59 -11.85 3.29 -4.07
CA TYR A 59 -10.94 4.32 -4.54
C TYR A 59 -11.61 5.67 -4.39
N VAL A 60 -10.90 6.62 -3.80
CA VAL A 60 -11.41 7.96 -3.50
C VAL A 60 -10.55 8.99 -4.22
N GLN A 61 -11.14 9.65 -5.18
CA GLN A 61 -10.53 10.80 -5.83
C GLN A 61 -10.79 12.05 -4.98
N VAL A 62 -9.74 12.80 -4.68
CA VAL A 62 -9.81 13.98 -3.84
C VAL A 62 -9.43 15.21 -4.67
N PHE A 63 -10.24 16.25 -4.53
CA PHE A 63 -10.05 17.55 -5.15
C PHE A 63 -9.79 18.57 -4.05
N CYS A 64 -8.64 19.22 -4.10
CA CYS A 64 -8.18 20.11 -3.06
C CYS A 64 -8.42 21.58 -3.41
N ARG A 65 -8.46 22.42 -2.39
CA ARG A 65 -8.45 23.89 -2.56
C ARG A 65 -7.02 24.40 -2.53
N GLY A 66 -6.67 25.15 -3.56
CA GLY A 66 -5.34 25.78 -3.63
C GLY A 66 -4.22 24.81 -3.98
N ASN A 67 -3.00 25.27 -3.77
CA ASN A 67 -1.79 24.51 -4.12
C ASN A 67 -1.22 23.91 -2.83
N ILE A 68 -1.27 22.60 -2.71
CA ILE A 68 -0.89 21.88 -1.49
C ILE A 68 0.24 20.91 -1.82
N SER A 69 1.22 20.82 -0.93
CA SER A 69 2.34 19.92 -1.10
C SER A 69 1.93 18.45 -0.86
N PRO A 70 2.59 17.48 -1.53
CA PRO A 70 2.39 16.06 -1.24
C PRO A 70 2.61 15.71 0.23
N GLU A 71 3.55 16.38 0.90
CA GLU A 71 3.88 16.18 2.30
C GLU A 71 2.72 16.59 3.23
N GLU A 72 2.06 17.70 2.92
CA GLU A 72 0.88 18.17 3.66
C GLU A 72 -0.30 17.20 3.50
N LEU A 73 -0.52 16.69 2.29
CA LEU A 73 -1.56 15.69 2.02
C LEU A 73 -1.26 14.37 2.74
N ALA A 74 -0.03 13.91 2.72
CA ALA A 74 0.37 12.70 3.43
C ALA A 74 0.13 12.85 4.94
N ALA A 75 0.57 13.95 5.54
CA ALA A 75 0.36 14.23 6.97
C ALA A 75 -1.12 14.31 7.36
N ALA A 76 -1.98 14.80 6.47
CA ALA A 76 -3.41 14.90 6.71
C ALA A 76 -4.12 13.53 6.77
N TRP A 77 -3.69 12.56 5.94
CA TRP A 77 -4.37 11.28 5.80
C TRP A 77 -3.67 10.11 6.49
N GLU A 78 -2.38 10.22 6.84
CA GLU A 78 -1.63 9.19 7.56
C GLU A 78 -2.30 8.72 8.86
N PRO A 79 -2.98 9.59 9.67
CA PRO A 79 -3.67 9.14 10.87
C PRO A 79 -4.96 8.34 10.60
N ILE A 80 -5.42 8.27 9.36
CA ILE A 80 -6.66 7.58 8.98
C ILE A 80 -6.31 6.15 8.56
N HIS A 81 -6.47 5.20 9.46
CA HIS A 81 -6.04 3.80 9.26
C HIS A 81 -6.75 3.10 8.10
N GLU A 82 -7.94 3.53 7.72
CA GLU A 82 -8.68 3.02 6.59
C GLU A 82 -8.06 3.43 5.24
N VAL A 83 -7.22 4.46 5.22
CA VAL A 83 -6.43 4.84 4.05
C VAL A 83 -5.22 3.91 3.97
N VAL A 84 -5.28 2.91 3.11
CA VAL A 84 -4.20 1.92 2.93
C VAL A 84 -3.15 2.36 1.91
N SER A 85 -3.50 3.27 1.01
CA SER A 85 -2.54 3.98 0.17
C SER A 85 -3.10 5.32 -0.30
N ALA A 86 -2.23 6.26 -0.59
CA ALA A 86 -2.55 7.55 -1.17
C ALA A 86 -1.45 7.97 -2.14
N ALA A 87 -1.84 8.59 -3.23
CA ALA A 87 -0.92 9.11 -4.24
C ALA A 87 -1.47 10.40 -4.85
N THR A 88 -0.60 11.34 -5.16
CA THR A 88 -0.94 12.45 -6.04
C THR A 88 -1.00 11.95 -7.48
N ILE A 89 -1.94 12.46 -8.27
CA ILE A 89 -2.18 12.01 -9.63
C ILE A 89 -2.26 13.18 -10.59
N THR A 90 -2.07 12.89 -11.87
CA THR A 90 -2.37 13.82 -12.96
C THR A 90 -3.84 13.74 -13.33
N GLY A 91 -4.39 14.79 -13.93
CA GLY A 91 -5.78 14.87 -14.36
C GLY A 91 -6.57 15.90 -13.56
N GLN A 92 -7.87 15.64 -13.38
CA GLN A 92 -8.75 16.60 -12.71
C GLN A 92 -8.65 16.52 -11.17
N ALA A 93 -8.51 15.32 -10.63
CA ALA A 93 -8.32 15.12 -9.21
C ALA A 93 -6.85 15.36 -8.81
N ASP A 94 -6.62 15.84 -7.59
CA ASP A 94 -5.29 16.09 -7.05
C ASP A 94 -4.65 14.83 -6.48
N ALA A 95 -5.47 13.96 -5.90
CA ALA A 95 -5.01 12.71 -5.30
C ALA A 95 -6.02 11.57 -5.47
N ILE A 96 -5.52 10.34 -5.37
CA ILE A 96 -6.31 9.12 -5.27
C ILE A 96 -5.90 8.35 -4.03
N LEU A 97 -6.89 7.93 -3.25
CA LEU A 97 -6.71 7.13 -2.05
C LEU A 97 -7.36 5.76 -2.27
N ARG A 98 -6.71 4.71 -1.79
CA ARG A 98 -7.31 3.40 -1.62
C ARG A 98 -7.73 3.26 -0.17
N VAL A 99 -9.01 3.04 0.06
CA VAL A 99 -9.62 3.00 1.39
C VAL A 99 -10.23 1.62 1.61
N MET A 100 -9.98 1.04 2.76
CA MET A 100 -10.58 -0.23 3.16
C MET A 100 -11.35 -0.08 4.46
N ALA A 101 -12.52 -0.71 4.53
CA ALA A 101 -13.42 -0.63 5.66
C ALA A 101 -14.12 -1.98 5.88
N ARG A 102 -14.74 -2.16 7.05
CA ARG A 102 -15.51 -3.37 7.38
C ARG A 102 -16.80 -3.48 6.57
N ASP A 103 -17.45 -2.36 6.36
CA ASP A 103 -18.73 -2.25 5.68
C ASP A 103 -18.90 -0.84 5.09
N VAL A 104 -20.00 -0.62 4.38
CA VAL A 104 -20.29 0.68 3.74
C VAL A 104 -20.47 1.80 4.76
N HIS A 105 -21.02 1.51 5.93
CA HIS A 105 -21.20 2.53 6.99
C HIS A 105 -19.85 2.95 7.58
N HIS A 106 -18.97 1.99 7.83
CA HIS A 106 -17.60 2.30 8.24
C HIS A 106 -16.84 3.09 7.16
N LEU A 107 -17.04 2.75 5.88
CA LEU A 107 -16.50 3.52 4.75
C LEU A 107 -16.98 4.96 4.76
N GLU A 108 -18.27 5.20 4.98
CA GLU A 108 -18.85 6.55 5.07
C GLU A 108 -18.15 7.40 6.14
N HIS A 109 -17.91 6.83 7.33
CA HIS A 109 -17.17 7.52 8.38
C HIS A 109 -15.71 7.82 8.00
N ALA A 110 -15.05 6.89 7.32
CA ALA A 110 -13.70 7.12 6.83
C ALA A 110 -13.66 8.24 5.78
N LEU A 111 -14.61 8.26 4.85
CA LEU A 111 -14.74 9.32 3.84
C LEU A 111 -14.99 10.69 4.47
N GLU A 112 -15.78 10.75 5.55
CA GLU A 112 -16.01 12.01 6.28
C GLU A 112 -14.72 12.52 6.91
N ARG A 113 -13.94 11.65 7.56
CA ARG A 113 -12.63 12.01 8.12
C ARG A 113 -11.64 12.46 7.04
N ILE A 114 -11.62 11.81 5.89
CA ILE A 114 -10.79 12.21 4.75
C ILE A 114 -11.16 13.63 4.29
N ARG A 115 -12.45 13.93 4.17
CA ARG A 115 -12.93 15.26 3.77
C ARG A 115 -12.64 16.35 4.79
N GLN A 116 -12.62 16.00 6.08
CA GLN A 116 -12.32 16.94 7.18
C GLN A 116 -10.82 17.13 7.39
N ALA A 117 -10.00 16.17 6.97
CA ALA A 117 -8.55 16.22 7.12
C ALA A 117 -7.91 16.97 5.94
N GLY A 118 -7.55 18.23 6.19
CA GLY A 118 -6.85 19.03 5.20
C GLY A 118 -7.79 19.82 4.28
N PRO A 119 -7.29 20.32 3.17
CA PRO A 119 -7.96 21.30 2.30
C PRO A 119 -8.78 20.64 1.20
N VAL A 120 -9.55 19.62 1.53
CA VAL A 120 -10.41 18.91 0.60
C VAL A 120 -11.62 19.78 0.25
N ASP A 121 -11.83 20.02 -1.03
CA ASP A 121 -12.99 20.71 -1.56
C ASP A 121 -14.14 19.73 -1.82
N ARG A 122 -13.85 18.64 -2.52
CA ARG A 122 -14.78 17.54 -2.77
C ARG A 122 -14.04 16.21 -2.94
N SER A 123 -14.79 15.13 -2.82
CA SER A 123 -14.30 13.78 -3.10
C SER A 123 -15.31 13.00 -3.93
N GLU A 124 -14.80 12.10 -4.75
CA GLU A 124 -15.60 11.14 -5.54
C GLU A 124 -15.13 9.74 -5.16
N SER A 125 -16.07 8.89 -4.74
CA SER A 125 -15.76 7.53 -4.27
C SER A 125 -16.24 6.50 -5.26
N ILE A 126 -15.40 5.52 -5.54
CA ILE A 126 -15.67 4.39 -6.41
C ILE A 126 -15.52 3.13 -5.56
N ILE A 127 -16.62 2.45 -5.28
CA ILE A 127 -16.60 1.20 -4.50
C ILE A 127 -16.22 0.06 -5.42
N VAL A 128 -15.25 -0.76 -4.98
CA VAL A 128 -14.85 -1.98 -5.67
C VAL A 128 -15.91 -3.05 -5.43
N LEU A 129 -16.52 -3.54 -6.50
CA LEU A 129 -17.52 -4.62 -6.42
C LEU A 129 -16.87 -5.99 -6.44
N SER A 130 -15.84 -6.17 -7.27
CA SER A 130 -15.11 -7.42 -7.41
C SER A 130 -13.65 -7.14 -7.76
N GLN A 131 -12.74 -7.78 -7.05
CA GLN A 131 -11.33 -7.79 -7.39
C GLN A 131 -11.11 -8.81 -8.50
N LEU A 132 -10.68 -8.38 -9.67
CA LEU A 132 -10.52 -9.26 -10.83
C LEU A 132 -9.13 -9.89 -10.89
N ILE A 133 -8.09 -9.12 -10.60
CA ILE A 133 -6.70 -9.56 -10.56
C ILE A 133 -6.02 -8.81 -9.42
N ASP A 134 -5.41 -9.57 -8.51
CA ASP A 134 -4.50 -9.04 -7.50
C ASP A 134 -3.27 -9.96 -7.45
N ARG A 135 -2.12 -9.46 -7.87
CA ARG A 135 -0.85 -10.20 -7.87
C ARG A 135 0.04 -9.85 -6.67
N GLY A 136 -0.40 -8.93 -5.82
CA GLY A 136 0.31 -8.49 -4.63
C GLY A 136 1.58 -7.67 -4.91
N HIS A 137 2.33 -8.02 -5.95
CA HIS A 137 3.59 -7.35 -6.36
C HIS A 137 3.76 -7.41 -7.88
N PRO A 138 4.46 -6.44 -8.47
CA PRO A 138 4.84 -6.48 -9.88
C PRO A 138 5.80 -7.63 -10.20
#